data_38947fd706adb99276e14d35e80f4140
#
_entry.id   38947fd706adb99276e14d35e80f4140
#
_cell.length_a   1.000
_cell.length_b   1.000
_cell.length_c   1.000
_cell.angle_alpha   90.00
_cell.angle_beta   90.00
_cell.angle_gamma   90.00
#
_symmetry.space_group_name_H-M   'P 1'
#
loop_
_entity.id
_entity.type
_entity.pdbx_description
1 polymer ?
#
loop_
_entity_poly.entity_id
_entity_poly.type
_entity_poly.pdbx_seq_one_letter_code
_entity_poly.pdbx_strand_id
1 'polypeptide(L)'
;MPEWAKAENKPVYTASEVGAATAADITAAVNAVEIGGRNLLYDSTGNIKNGWSGNTIITVDGGISGNSLAISRTGYSGNARYFGTSKRHFLTDFEVGTSYTLSAWIKVRSDAELDASGYVMARFRSADNTKLHILPLTVNNKTKKDEWLYCEKTWTIDDSDIAKLECVALALDKNGMIEACNIKLEKGTKATDWSPAVEEDTERIASLEARVAALEAMAVSGGEV
;
A
#
# COMPACT_ATOMS: atom_id res chain seq x y z
N MET A 1 37.60 -32.47 -31.89
CA MET A 1 36.49 -32.72 -30.93
C MET A 1 37.10 -33.32 -29.67
N PRO A 2 36.84 -32.79 -28.49
CA PRO A 2 37.41 -33.30 -27.24
C PRO A 2 37.01 -34.76 -26.98
N GLU A 3 37.84 -35.52 -26.28
CA GLU A 3 37.65 -36.98 -26.06
C GLU A 3 36.31 -37.30 -25.35
N TRP A 4 35.88 -36.45 -24.41
CA TRP A 4 34.58 -36.63 -23.72
C TRP A 4 33.37 -36.54 -24.67
N ALA A 5 33.48 -35.79 -25.78
CA ALA A 5 32.41 -35.68 -26.77
C ALA A 5 32.31 -36.91 -27.70
N LYS A 6 33.33 -37.78 -27.68
CA LYS A 6 33.37 -39.04 -28.42
C LYS A 6 33.02 -40.25 -27.53
N ALA A 7 32.90 -40.05 -26.22
CA ALA A 7 32.56 -41.12 -25.29
C ALA A 7 31.15 -41.65 -25.54
N GLU A 8 31.02 -42.97 -25.56
CA GLU A 8 29.75 -43.67 -25.73
C GLU A 8 28.75 -43.33 -24.60
N ASN A 9 29.26 -43.09 -23.39
CA ASN A 9 28.54 -42.55 -22.23
C ASN A 9 29.02 -41.14 -21.92
N LYS A 10 28.22 -40.14 -22.21
CA LYS A 10 28.49 -38.75 -21.82
C LYS A 10 28.37 -38.61 -20.31
N PRO A 11 29.24 -37.82 -19.65
CA PRO A 11 29.05 -37.52 -18.24
C PRO A 11 27.68 -36.93 -17.97
N VAL A 12 26.97 -37.48 -17.00
CA VAL A 12 25.70 -36.92 -16.49
C VAL A 12 26.06 -36.17 -15.22
N TYR A 13 25.91 -34.87 -15.27
CA TYR A 13 26.15 -34.00 -14.11
C TYR A 13 24.87 -33.77 -13.34
N THR A 14 24.96 -33.77 -12.03
CA THR A 14 23.85 -33.31 -11.16
C THR A 14 23.81 -31.79 -11.14
N ALA A 15 22.64 -31.22 -10.77
CA ALA A 15 22.47 -29.77 -10.62
C ALA A 15 23.56 -29.17 -9.69
N SER A 16 23.87 -29.84 -8.59
CA SER A 16 24.90 -29.40 -7.63
C SER A 16 26.30 -29.34 -8.23
N GLU A 17 26.65 -30.29 -9.09
CA GLU A 17 28.01 -30.34 -9.72
C GLU A 17 28.22 -29.21 -10.75
N VAL A 18 27.17 -28.71 -11.33
CA VAL A 18 27.23 -27.59 -12.29
C VAL A 18 26.78 -26.24 -11.69
N GLY A 19 26.54 -26.20 -10.38
CA GLY A 19 26.09 -24.98 -9.68
C GLY A 19 24.69 -24.51 -10.12
N ALA A 20 23.86 -25.41 -10.68
CA ALA A 20 22.50 -25.11 -11.09
C ALA A 20 21.54 -25.36 -9.92
N ALA A 21 20.46 -24.57 -9.87
CA ALA A 21 19.39 -24.77 -8.89
C ALA A 21 18.70 -26.12 -9.13
N THR A 22 18.44 -26.87 -8.07
CA THR A 22 17.64 -28.10 -8.13
C THR A 22 16.15 -27.78 -8.22
N ALA A 23 15.33 -28.76 -8.59
CA ALA A 23 13.88 -28.60 -8.53
C ALA A 23 13.38 -28.29 -7.10
N ALA A 24 14.07 -28.81 -6.07
CA ALA A 24 13.78 -28.51 -4.68
C ALA A 24 14.08 -27.04 -4.34
N ASP A 25 15.23 -26.51 -4.81
CA ASP A 25 15.60 -25.10 -4.60
C ASP A 25 14.60 -24.17 -5.28
N ILE A 26 14.18 -24.48 -6.50
CA ILE A 26 13.17 -23.73 -7.24
C ILE A 26 11.83 -23.78 -6.50
N THR A 27 11.41 -24.97 -6.06
CA THR A 27 10.16 -25.14 -5.30
C THR A 27 10.21 -24.36 -3.99
N ALA A 28 11.32 -24.40 -3.26
CA ALA A 28 11.49 -23.64 -2.03
C ALA A 28 11.45 -22.14 -2.28
N ALA A 29 12.10 -21.65 -3.34
CA ALA A 29 12.06 -20.23 -3.72
C ALA A 29 10.66 -19.77 -4.13
N VAL A 30 9.92 -20.60 -4.89
CA VAL A 30 8.53 -20.29 -5.28
C VAL A 30 7.60 -20.26 -4.06
N ASN A 31 7.74 -21.25 -3.15
CA ASN A 31 6.92 -21.31 -1.93
C ASN A 31 7.25 -20.20 -0.92
N ALA A 32 8.45 -19.62 -0.98
CA ALA A 32 8.83 -18.48 -0.16
C ALA A 32 8.23 -17.14 -0.68
N VAL A 33 7.66 -17.12 -1.87
CA VAL A 33 6.98 -15.94 -2.41
C VAL A 33 5.56 -15.90 -1.85
N GLU A 34 5.34 -15.15 -0.77
CA GLU A 34 4.01 -14.79 -0.33
C GLU A 34 3.43 -13.74 -1.27
N ILE A 35 2.43 -14.13 -2.06
CA ILE A 35 1.68 -13.19 -2.90
C ILE A 35 0.53 -12.66 -2.04
N GLY A 36 0.52 -11.34 -1.82
CA GLY A 36 -0.59 -10.62 -1.21
C GLY A 36 -1.84 -10.66 -2.11
N GLY A 37 -2.74 -9.76 -1.91
CA GLY A 37 -3.95 -9.65 -2.76
C GLY A 37 -5.01 -8.77 -2.15
N ARG A 38 -5.31 -8.95 -0.86
CA ARG A 38 -6.30 -8.13 -0.15
C ARG A 38 -5.68 -6.80 0.30
N ASN A 39 -6.33 -5.70 -0.04
CA ASN A 39 -5.99 -4.42 0.56
C ASN A 39 -6.47 -4.37 2.02
N LEU A 40 -5.56 -4.08 2.93
CA LEU A 40 -5.81 -3.99 4.36
C LEU A 40 -6.12 -2.55 4.82
N LEU A 41 -6.09 -1.59 3.89
CA LEU A 41 -6.37 -0.18 4.14
C LEU A 41 -7.78 0.17 3.68
N TYR A 42 -8.58 0.73 4.58
CA TYR A 42 -9.91 1.26 4.28
C TYR A 42 -9.83 2.67 3.66
N ASP A 43 -10.76 3.02 2.76
CA ASP A 43 -10.82 4.29 2.03
C ASP A 43 -9.56 4.62 1.20
N SER A 44 -9.00 3.61 0.58
CA SER A 44 -7.84 3.74 -0.30
C SER A 44 -8.17 4.31 -1.70
N THR A 45 -9.45 4.54 -1.98
CA THR A 45 -9.99 5.06 -3.25
C THR A 45 -9.80 6.56 -3.45
N GLY A 46 -9.17 7.25 -2.49
CA GLY A 46 -9.05 8.72 -2.52
C GLY A 46 -10.30 9.47 -2.06
N ASN A 47 -11.30 8.79 -1.53
CA ASN A 47 -12.49 9.40 -0.96
C ASN A 47 -12.36 9.53 0.56
N ILE A 48 -12.15 10.75 1.07
CA ILE A 48 -11.81 11.01 2.48
C ILE A 48 -12.99 10.93 3.46
N LYS A 49 -14.20 10.58 3.03
CA LYS A 49 -15.42 10.78 3.86
C LYS A 49 -15.33 10.17 5.26
N ASN A 50 -14.76 9.00 5.42
CA ASN A 50 -14.71 8.31 6.72
C ASN A 50 -13.35 7.69 7.07
N GLY A 51 -12.41 7.64 6.14
CA GLY A 51 -11.19 6.82 6.26
C GLY A 51 -9.93 7.59 6.65
N TRP A 52 -9.92 8.93 6.53
CA TRP A 52 -8.74 9.74 6.81
C TRP A 52 -9.03 10.84 7.84
N SER A 53 -8.02 11.21 8.64
CA SER A 53 -8.16 12.18 9.71
C SER A 53 -7.73 13.57 9.30
N GLY A 54 -8.52 14.56 9.77
CA GLY A 54 -8.14 15.97 9.82
C GLY A 54 -8.32 16.73 8.50
N ASN A 55 -8.22 18.03 8.60
CA ASN A 55 -8.27 18.99 7.48
C ASN A 55 -6.97 18.99 6.64
N THR A 56 -6.08 18.06 6.91
CA THR A 56 -4.75 17.98 6.29
C THR A 56 -4.74 17.18 4.99
N ILE A 57 -5.70 16.27 4.83
CA ILE A 57 -5.87 15.47 3.61
C ILE A 57 -7.07 15.99 2.85
N ILE A 58 -6.87 16.21 1.57
CA ILE A 58 -7.92 16.59 0.62
C ILE A 58 -8.03 15.56 -0.49
N THR A 59 -9.22 15.42 -1.08
CA THR A 59 -9.43 14.66 -2.31
C THR A 59 -9.12 15.56 -3.50
N VAL A 60 -8.39 15.04 -4.48
CA VAL A 60 -8.08 15.71 -5.75
C VAL A 60 -8.48 14.78 -6.88
N ASP A 61 -9.10 15.31 -7.91
CA ASP A 61 -9.45 14.56 -9.12
C ASP A 61 -8.20 14.19 -9.92
N GLY A 62 -8.27 13.09 -10.66
CA GLY A 62 -7.21 12.71 -11.61
C GLY A 62 -6.11 11.81 -11.03
N GLY A 63 -6.46 10.90 -10.13
CA GLY A 63 -5.62 9.74 -9.76
C GLY A 63 -5.56 8.69 -10.89
N ILE A 64 -4.78 7.63 -10.70
CA ILE A 64 -4.65 6.52 -11.66
C ILE A 64 -5.98 5.77 -11.83
N SER A 65 -6.71 5.53 -10.75
CA SER A 65 -7.99 4.82 -10.76
C SER A 65 -9.09 5.64 -10.09
N GLY A 66 -9.27 6.89 -10.50
CA GLY A 66 -10.25 7.81 -9.90
C GLY A 66 -9.58 9.00 -9.21
N ASN A 67 -9.92 9.25 -7.95
CA ASN A 67 -9.38 10.36 -7.18
C ASN A 67 -8.03 10.02 -6.54
N SER A 68 -7.32 11.06 -6.13
CA SER A 68 -6.14 10.98 -5.27
C SER A 68 -6.37 11.66 -3.93
N LEU A 69 -5.58 11.27 -2.94
CA LEU A 69 -5.43 11.96 -1.67
C LEU A 69 -4.25 12.91 -1.78
N ALA A 70 -4.38 14.11 -1.26
CA ALA A 70 -3.28 15.06 -1.23
C ALA A 70 -3.04 15.61 0.16
N ILE A 71 -1.77 15.91 0.45
CA ILE A 71 -1.33 16.64 1.62
C ILE A 71 -0.48 17.83 1.17
N SER A 72 -0.78 19.01 1.70
CA SER A 72 -0.08 20.26 1.36
C SER A 72 0.26 21.05 2.61
N ARG A 73 1.41 21.71 2.58
CA ARG A 73 1.86 22.61 3.63
C ARG A 73 2.65 23.75 3.04
N THR A 74 2.42 24.97 3.54
CA THR A 74 3.14 26.20 3.12
C THR A 74 3.53 27.05 4.33
N GLY A 75 4.58 27.88 4.19
CA GLY A 75 4.99 28.85 5.19
C GLY A 75 5.56 28.28 6.49
N TYR A 76 5.93 26.99 6.52
CA TYR A 76 6.46 26.37 7.71
C TYR A 76 7.99 26.39 7.74
N SER A 77 8.55 26.91 8.83
CA SER A 77 10.00 27.02 9.06
C SER A 77 10.54 26.04 10.09
N GLY A 78 9.67 25.27 10.79
CA GLY A 78 10.09 24.32 11.82
C GLY A 78 10.59 22.98 11.27
N ASN A 79 10.80 22.03 12.19
CA ASN A 79 11.28 20.67 11.88
C ASN A 79 10.25 19.57 12.17
N ALA A 80 9.03 19.91 12.62
CA ALA A 80 8.01 18.93 12.88
C ALA A 80 7.40 18.41 11.57
N ARG A 81 7.31 17.08 11.43
CA ARG A 81 6.64 16.42 10.33
C ARG A 81 5.14 16.69 10.37
N TYR A 82 4.54 16.85 9.22
CA TYR A 82 3.11 17.09 9.04
C TYR A 82 2.43 15.85 8.49
N PHE A 83 1.31 15.42 9.10
CA PHE A 83 0.66 14.16 8.80
C PHE A 83 -0.83 14.32 8.48
N GLY A 84 -1.29 13.49 7.54
CA GLY A 84 -2.67 13.08 7.45
C GLY A 84 -2.73 11.56 7.52
N THR A 85 -3.57 11.01 8.39
CA THR A 85 -3.56 9.59 8.73
C THR A 85 -4.86 8.89 8.37
N SER A 86 -4.78 7.62 7.94
CA SER A 86 -5.92 6.73 7.84
C SER A 86 -6.48 6.43 9.23
N LYS A 87 -7.80 6.24 9.32
CA LYS A 87 -8.51 5.93 10.56
C LYS A 87 -8.83 4.45 10.71
N ARG A 88 -8.91 3.72 9.60
CA ARG A 88 -9.39 2.34 9.57
C ARG A 88 -8.46 1.46 8.75
N HIS A 89 -8.23 0.26 9.25
CA HIS A 89 -7.49 -0.81 8.58
C HIS A 89 -7.96 -2.18 9.10
N PHE A 90 -7.64 -3.24 8.37
CA PHE A 90 -8.07 -4.61 8.67
C PHE A 90 -6.90 -5.52 9.07
N LEU A 91 -5.81 -4.94 9.55
CA LEU A 91 -4.63 -5.68 9.95
C LEU A 91 -4.81 -6.25 11.37
N THR A 92 -4.65 -7.56 11.51
CA THR A 92 -4.81 -8.28 12.80
C THR A 92 -3.66 -9.22 13.11
N ASP A 93 -2.76 -9.46 12.15
CA ASP A 93 -1.66 -10.42 12.27
C ASP A 93 -0.33 -9.67 12.41
N PHE A 94 0.37 -9.92 13.54
CA PHE A 94 1.62 -9.23 13.89
C PHE A 94 2.72 -10.21 14.33
N GLU A 95 2.68 -11.44 13.83
CA GLU A 95 3.68 -12.45 14.17
C GLU A 95 5.01 -12.14 13.48
N VAL A 96 6.11 -12.37 14.20
CA VAL A 96 7.46 -12.29 13.64
C VAL A 96 7.58 -13.24 12.45
N GLY A 97 8.18 -12.75 11.37
CA GLY A 97 8.26 -13.45 10.09
C GLY A 97 7.12 -13.11 9.12
N THR A 98 6.03 -12.48 9.58
CA THR A 98 4.98 -11.96 8.68
C THR A 98 5.49 -10.77 7.90
N SER A 99 5.29 -10.80 6.58
CA SER A 99 5.69 -9.71 5.68
C SER A 99 4.50 -8.86 5.26
N TYR A 100 4.73 -7.55 5.17
CA TYR A 100 3.78 -6.58 4.66
C TYR A 100 4.41 -5.75 3.56
N THR A 101 3.67 -5.55 2.47
CA THR A 101 4.06 -4.69 1.35
C THR A 101 3.13 -3.49 1.28
N LEU A 102 3.73 -2.30 1.32
CA LEU A 102 3.04 -1.04 1.05
C LEU A 102 3.35 -0.64 -0.39
N SER A 103 2.32 -0.29 -1.15
CA SER A 103 2.45 0.25 -2.50
C SER A 103 1.54 1.45 -2.71
N ALA A 104 1.93 2.36 -3.59
CA ALA A 104 1.14 3.52 -3.99
C ALA A 104 1.69 4.14 -5.28
N TRP A 105 0.84 4.88 -5.98
CA TRP A 105 1.28 5.89 -6.94
C TRP A 105 1.38 7.23 -6.23
N ILE A 106 2.51 7.92 -6.37
CA ILE A 106 2.79 9.20 -5.73
C ILE A 106 3.18 10.23 -6.80
N LYS A 107 2.64 11.44 -6.67
CA LYS A 107 2.95 12.57 -7.56
C LYS A 107 3.41 13.76 -6.70
N VAL A 108 4.54 14.35 -7.08
CA VAL A 108 5.04 15.61 -6.51
C VAL A 108 4.55 16.75 -7.40
N ARG A 109 3.99 17.80 -6.80
CA ARG A 109 3.44 18.94 -7.52
C ARG A 109 4.53 19.97 -7.85
N SER A 110 4.48 20.51 -9.08
CA SER A 110 5.37 21.61 -9.50
C SER A 110 4.94 22.98 -8.95
N ASP A 111 3.63 23.16 -8.74
CA ASP A 111 3.04 24.38 -8.20
C ASP A 111 3.17 24.51 -6.66
N ALA A 112 3.63 23.44 -6.01
CA ALA A 112 3.90 23.41 -4.57
C ALA A 112 5.08 22.44 -4.29
N GLU A 113 6.27 22.85 -4.70
CA GLU A 113 7.48 22.03 -4.65
C GLU A 113 7.84 21.60 -3.21
N LEU A 114 8.40 20.40 -3.08
CA LEU A 114 8.87 19.91 -1.80
C LEU A 114 10.16 20.62 -1.38
N ASP A 115 10.17 21.22 -0.19
CA ASP A 115 11.42 21.72 0.44
C ASP A 115 12.30 20.57 0.94
N ALA A 116 11.69 19.41 1.24
CA ALA A 116 12.37 18.23 1.75
C ALA A 116 11.70 16.96 1.22
N SER A 117 11.39 16.01 2.09
CA SER A 117 10.75 14.76 1.68
C SER A 117 9.24 14.74 1.95
N GLY A 118 8.53 14.01 1.07
CA GLY A 118 7.15 13.59 1.23
C GLY A 118 7.05 12.06 1.29
N TYR A 119 6.01 11.54 1.94
CA TYR A 119 5.88 10.11 2.21
C TYR A 119 4.44 9.62 2.08
N VAL A 120 4.30 8.40 1.58
CA VAL A 120 3.22 7.49 1.98
C VAL A 120 3.87 6.46 2.89
N MET A 121 3.36 6.26 4.11
CA MET A 121 4.02 5.38 5.07
C MET A 121 3.03 4.59 5.92
N ALA A 122 3.34 3.32 6.18
CA ALA A 122 2.69 2.55 7.23
C ALA A 122 3.50 2.67 8.53
N ARG A 123 2.81 2.85 9.65
CA ARG A 123 3.38 3.03 10.98
C ARG A 123 2.92 1.90 11.88
N PHE A 124 3.86 1.08 12.33
CA PHE A 124 3.62 -0.07 13.21
C PHE A 124 4.14 0.25 14.61
N ARG A 125 3.40 -0.16 15.63
CA ARG A 125 3.79 0.10 17.03
C ARG A 125 3.69 -1.14 17.92
N SER A 126 4.45 -1.12 18.99
CA SER A 126 4.22 -1.98 20.16
C SER A 126 2.89 -1.65 20.84
N ALA A 127 2.38 -2.61 21.63
CA ALA A 127 1.12 -2.44 22.35
C ALA A 127 1.15 -1.22 23.31
N ASP A 128 2.28 -1.00 23.96
CA ASP A 128 2.53 0.10 24.90
C ASP A 128 2.95 1.43 24.23
N ASN A 129 3.06 1.46 22.90
CA ASN A 129 3.50 2.59 22.08
C ASN A 129 4.97 3.03 22.27
N THR A 130 5.80 2.26 22.95
CA THR A 130 7.22 2.60 23.17
C THR A 130 8.07 2.38 21.93
N LYS A 131 7.73 1.40 21.08
CA LYS A 131 8.43 1.11 19.84
C LYS A 131 7.63 1.55 18.61
N LEU A 132 8.33 2.01 17.60
CA LEU A 132 7.76 2.44 16.32
C LEU A 132 8.63 1.91 15.17
N HIS A 133 8.02 1.15 14.26
CA HIS A 133 8.57 0.86 12.96
C HIS A 133 7.82 1.62 11.86
N ILE A 134 8.55 2.19 10.91
CA ILE A 134 7.97 2.94 9.78
C ILE A 134 8.37 2.26 8.48
N LEU A 135 7.39 1.93 7.65
CA LEU A 135 7.57 1.44 6.29
C LEU A 135 7.24 2.58 5.31
N PRO A 136 8.24 3.38 4.85
CA PRO A 136 8.00 4.55 4.04
C PRO A 136 8.19 4.28 2.55
N LEU A 137 7.29 4.83 1.73
CA LEU A 137 7.51 5.16 0.33
C LEU A 137 7.90 6.64 0.28
N THR A 138 9.09 6.95 -0.22
CA THR A 138 9.68 8.29 -0.10
C THR A 138 9.82 8.96 -1.45
N VAL A 139 9.35 10.19 -1.55
CA VAL A 139 9.63 11.13 -2.64
C VAL A 139 10.31 12.39 -2.08
N ASN A 140 10.99 13.15 -2.90
CA ASN A 140 11.71 14.35 -2.47
C ASN A 140 11.73 15.42 -3.57
N ASN A 141 12.44 16.51 -3.32
CA ASN A 141 12.57 17.65 -4.25
C ASN A 141 13.25 17.32 -5.60
N LYS A 142 13.93 16.17 -5.71
CA LYS A 142 14.54 15.67 -6.97
C LYS A 142 13.61 14.74 -7.74
N THR A 143 12.51 14.30 -7.13
CA THR A 143 11.50 13.48 -7.82
C THR A 143 10.88 14.28 -8.95
N LYS A 144 10.67 13.62 -10.11
CA LYS A 144 10.04 14.23 -11.27
C LYS A 144 8.64 14.74 -10.89
N LYS A 145 8.30 15.95 -11.31
CA LYS A 145 7.09 16.65 -10.90
C LYS A 145 5.97 16.41 -11.89
N ASP A 146 4.74 16.45 -11.38
CA ASP A 146 3.48 16.30 -12.12
C ASP A 146 3.34 14.95 -12.87
N GLU A 147 4.20 13.97 -12.54
CA GLU A 147 4.11 12.60 -13.03
C GLU A 147 3.85 11.62 -11.89
N TRP A 148 3.04 10.62 -12.17
CA TRP A 148 2.79 9.53 -11.24
C TRP A 148 3.97 8.57 -11.20
N LEU A 149 4.56 8.40 -10.03
CA LEU A 149 5.62 7.44 -9.73
C LEU A 149 5.03 6.28 -8.93
N TYR A 150 5.14 5.06 -9.45
CA TYR A 150 4.83 3.87 -8.68
C TYR A 150 5.94 3.59 -7.67
N CYS A 151 5.56 3.37 -6.43
CA CYS A 151 6.46 3.05 -5.34
C CYS A 151 5.94 1.82 -4.60
N GLU A 152 6.84 0.91 -4.22
CA GLU A 152 6.53 -0.21 -3.35
C GLU A 152 7.67 -0.48 -2.37
N LYS A 153 7.35 -1.02 -1.20
CA LYS A 153 8.32 -1.44 -0.21
C LYS A 153 7.74 -2.50 0.70
N THR A 154 8.54 -3.54 0.97
CA THR A 154 8.20 -4.62 1.89
C THR A 154 8.99 -4.50 3.18
N TRP A 155 8.38 -4.93 4.27
CA TRP A 155 9.01 -5.17 5.57
C TRP A 155 8.48 -6.47 6.16
N THR A 156 9.39 -7.28 6.68
CA THR A 156 9.05 -8.47 7.45
C THR A 156 9.19 -8.14 8.93
N ILE A 157 8.18 -8.46 9.75
CA ILE A 157 8.23 -8.20 11.19
C ILE A 157 9.40 -8.97 11.79
N ASP A 158 10.35 -8.24 12.36
CA ASP A 158 11.57 -8.74 13.00
C ASP A 158 11.63 -8.44 14.51
N ASP A 159 10.65 -7.73 15.03
CA ASP A 159 10.52 -7.35 16.45
C ASP A 159 9.17 -7.86 17.00
N SER A 160 9.23 -8.79 17.96
CA SER A 160 8.06 -9.41 18.61
C SER A 160 7.21 -8.44 19.41
N ASP A 161 7.72 -7.26 19.75
CA ASP A 161 6.95 -6.26 20.49
C ASP A 161 5.99 -5.47 19.59
N ILE A 162 6.19 -5.49 18.27
CA ILE A 162 5.26 -4.88 17.35
C ILE A 162 3.93 -5.64 17.36
N ALA A 163 2.86 -4.94 17.71
CA ALA A 163 1.56 -5.54 17.99
C ALA A 163 0.38 -4.88 17.24
N LYS A 164 0.62 -3.77 16.54
CA LYS A 164 -0.45 -3.08 15.82
C LYS A 164 0.05 -2.21 14.68
N LEU A 165 -0.78 -2.04 13.67
CA LEU A 165 -0.70 -0.93 12.72
C LEU A 165 -1.33 0.30 13.38
N GLU A 166 -0.55 1.37 13.54
CA GLU A 166 -1.07 2.63 14.07
C GLU A 166 -1.90 3.34 13.01
N CYS A 167 -1.35 3.48 11.80
CA CYS A 167 -2.03 4.09 10.65
C CYS A 167 -1.19 3.89 9.37
N VAL A 168 -1.83 4.14 8.23
CA VAL A 168 -1.13 4.56 7.02
C VAL A 168 -1.26 6.09 6.93
N ALA A 169 -0.20 6.79 6.55
CA ALA A 169 -0.16 8.25 6.55
C ALA A 169 0.44 8.81 5.26
N LEU A 170 -0.10 9.96 4.82
CA LEU A 170 0.62 10.89 3.98
C LEU A 170 1.35 11.87 4.89
N ALA A 171 2.61 12.21 4.56
CA ALA A 171 3.38 13.10 5.40
C ALA A 171 4.33 13.99 4.61
N LEU A 172 4.64 15.16 5.18
CA LEU A 172 5.63 16.10 4.67
C LEU A 172 6.61 16.45 5.79
N ASP A 173 7.91 16.42 5.50
CA ASP A 173 8.91 16.89 6.45
C ASP A 173 8.89 18.42 6.57
N LYS A 174 8.64 19.12 5.45
CA LYS A 174 8.56 20.59 5.39
C LYS A 174 7.39 21.04 4.51
N ASN A 175 7.57 22.11 3.75
CA ASN A 175 6.56 22.60 2.82
C ASN A 175 6.53 21.78 1.53
N GLY A 176 5.46 21.93 0.78
CA GLY A 176 5.20 21.33 -0.51
C GLY A 176 3.88 20.58 -0.57
N MET A 177 3.68 19.85 -1.65
CA MET A 177 2.49 19.04 -1.86
C MET A 177 2.84 17.71 -2.53
N ILE A 178 2.28 16.64 -2.01
CA ILE A 178 2.22 15.35 -2.69
C ILE A 178 0.77 14.91 -2.86
N GLU A 179 0.52 14.20 -3.93
CA GLU A 179 -0.69 13.43 -4.16
C GLU A 179 -0.36 11.94 -4.12
N ALA A 180 -1.27 11.13 -3.61
CA ALA A 180 -1.15 9.68 -3.63
C ALA A 180 -2.48 9.03 -3.99
N CYS A 181 -2.43 7.97 -4.79
CA CYS A 181 -3.61 7.18 -5.12
C CYS A 181 -3.25 5.69 -5.19
N ASN A 182 -4.27 4.85 -5.25
CA ASN A 182 -4.10 3.40 -5.29
C ASN A 182 -3.20 2.91 -4.15
N ILE A 183 -3.38 3.49 -2.96
CA ILE A 183 -2.61 3.11 -1.77
C ILE A 183 -3.06 1.72 -1.34
N LYS A 184 -2.12 0.80 -1.21
CA LYS A 184 -2.38 -0.57 -0.80
C LYS A 184 -1.38 -1.01 0.26
N LEU A 185 -1.91 -1.54 1.36
CA LEU A 185 -1.14 -2.32 2.32
C LEU A 185 -1.65 -3.75 2.24
N GLU A 186 -0.79 -4.70 1.98
CA GLU A 186 -1.15 -6.10 1.84
C GLU A 186 -0.17 -7.01 2.58
N LYS A 187 -0.63 -8.19 3.03
CA LYS A 187 0.23 -9.24 3.56
C LYS A 187 0.94 -9.91 2.39
N GLY A 188 2.24 -10.14 2.53
CA GLY A 188 3.06 -10.78 1.51
C GLY A 188 4.33 -9.99 1.19
N THR A 189 5.20 -10.61 0.41
CA THR A 189 6.52 -10.08 0.06
C THR A 189 6.55 -9.32 -1.26
N LYS A 190 5.43 -9.29 -1.99
CA LYS A 190 5.32 -8.68 -3.31
C LYS A 190 4.01 -7.91 -3.44
N ALA A 191 4.09 -6.72 -4.01
CA ALA A 191 2.89 -5.95 -4.36
C ALA A 191 2.10 -6.62 -5.47
N THR A 192 0.77 -6.59 -5.35
CA THR A 192 -0.17 -6.99 -6.39
C THR A 192 -0.97 -5.78 -6.87
N ASP A 193 -1.71 -5.94 -7.98
CA ASP A 193 -2.56 -4.87 -8.50
C ASP A 193 -3.48 -4.30 -7.43
N TRP A 194 -3.67 -3.00 -7.46
CA TRP A 194 -4.52 -2.32 -6.50
C TRP A 194 -5.98 -2.70 -6.67
N SER A 195 -6.63 -2.94 -5.54
CA SER A 195 -8.08 -3.02 -5.40
C SER A 195 -8.49 -2.34 -4.09
N PRO A 196 -9.72 -1.82 -3.96
CA PRO A 196 -10.24 -1.41 -2.66
C PRO A 196 -10.28 -2.59 -1.69
N ALA A 197 -10.43 -2.30 -0.40
CA ALA A 197 -10.68 -3.35 0.58
C ALA A 197 -12.06 -4.00 0.31
N VAL A 198 -12.14 -5.31 0.44
CA VAL A 198 -13.40 -6.07 0.19
C VAL A 198 -14.54 -5.57 1.07
N GLU A 199 -14.22 -5.13 2.27
CA GLU A 199 -15.18 -4.55 3.22
C GLU A 199 -15.81 -3.25 2.73
N GLU A 200 -15.06 -2.45 1.95
CA GLU A 200 -15.60 -1.22 1.33
C GLU A 200 -16.68 -1.55 0.32
N ASP A 201 -16.47 -2.58 -0.49
CA ASP A 201 -17.47 -3.04 -1.46
C ASP A 201 -18.70 -3.62 -0.76
N THR A 202 -18.52 -4.39 0.31
CA THR A 202 -19.61 -4.93 1.12
C THR A 202 -20.48 -3.82 1.74
N GLU A 203 -19.86 -2.80 2.35
CA GLU A 203 -20.57 -1.65 2.92
C GLU A 203 -21.31 -0.84 1.83
N ARG A 204 -20.70 -0.72 0.63
CA ARG A 204 -21.31 -0.03 -0.51
C ARG A 204 -22.52 -0.78 -1.05
N ILE A 205 -22.42 -2.10 -1.18
CA ILE A 205 -23.52 -2.97 -1.60
C ILE A 205 -24.69 -2.84 -0.62
N ALA A 206 -24.44 -3.00 0.68
CA ALA A 206 -25.48 -2.87 1.71
C ALA A 206 -26.15 -1.48 1.68
N SER A 207 -25.40 -0.41 1.46
CA SER A 207 -25.95 0.94 1.30
C SER A 207 -26.81 1.09 0.06
N LEU A 208 -26.42 0.47 -1.06
CA LEU A 208 -27.21 0.49 -2.29
C LEU A 208 -28.50 -0.31 -2.14
N GLU A 209 -28.46 -1.47 -1.53
CA GLU A 209 -29.62 -2.31 -1.24
C GLU A 209 -30.65 -1.56 -0.36
N ALA A 210 -30.18 -0.89 0.70
CA ALA A 210 -31.05 -0.07 1.56
C ALA A 210 -31.70 1.09 0.79
N ARG A 211 -30.98 1.73 -0.14
CA ARG A 211 -31.54 2.79 -0.99
C ARG A 211 -32.55 2.27 -2.00
N VAL A 212 -32.30 1.11 -2.60
CA VAL A 212 -33.25 0.46 -3.51
C VAL A 212 -34.53 0.14 -2.75
N ALA A 213 -34.46 -0.50 -1.59
CA ALA A 213 -35.61 -0.81 -0.75
C ALA A 213 -36.44 0.44 -0.37
N ALA A 214 -35.75 1.55 -0.05
CA ALA A 214 -36.43 2.81 0.24
C ALA A 214 -37.16 3.39 -0.99
N LEU A 215 -36.58 3.31 -2.18
CA LEU A 215 -37.20 3.76 -3.43
C LEU A 215 -38.43 2.88 -3.81
N GLU A 216 -38.31 1.56 -3.63
CA GLU A 216 -39.43 0.62 -3.85
C GLU A 216 -40.59 0.90 -2.91
N ALA A 217 -40.30 1.16 -1.62
CA ALA A 217 -41.34 1.55 -0.65
C ALA A 217 -42.05 2.86 -1.02
N MET A 218 -41.31 3.86 -1.52
CA MET A 218 -41.88 5.10 -2.01
C MET A 218 -42.75 4.92 -3.26
N ALA A 219 -42.33 4.04 -4.18
CA ALA A 219 -43.09 3.75 -5.40
C ALA A 219 -44.41 3.04 -5.10
N VAL A 220 -44.42 2.12 -4.12
CA VAL A 220 -45.66 1.45 -3.67
C VAL A 220 -46.59 2.43 -2.98
N SER A 221 -46.11 3.34 -2.12
CA SER A 221 -46.93 4.31 -1.41
C SER A 221 -47.46 5.46 -2.29
N GLY A 222 -46.78 5.76 -3.41
CA GLY A 222 -47.17 6.79 -4.38
C GLY A 222 -48.16 6.31 -5.46
N GLY A 223 -48.45 5.00 -5.51
CA GLY A 223 -49.37 4.39 -6.49
C GLY A 223 -50.83 4.25 -6.00
N GLU A 224 -51.15 4.64 -4.77
CA GLU A 224 -52.52 4.68 -4.25
C GLU A 224 -53.13 6.12 -4.41
N VAL A 225 -53.55 6.45 -5.64
CA VAL A 225 -54.40 7.61 -5.93
C VAL A 225 -55.56 7.14 -6.80
#